data_c01e2f7ec24f65d0aab111600c849666
#
_entry.id   c01e2f7ec24f65d0aab111600c849666
#
_cell.length_a   1.000
_cell.length_b   1.000
_cell.length_c   1.000
_cell.angle_alpha   90.00
_cell.angle_beta   90.00
_cell.angle_gamma   90.00
#
_symmetry.space_group_name_H-M   'P 1'
#
loop_
_entity.id
_entity.type
_entity.pdbx_description
1 polymer ?
#
loop_
_entity_poly.entity_id
_entity_poly.type
_entity_poly.pdbx_seq_one_letter_code
_entity_poly.pdbx_strand_id
1 'polypeptide(L)'
;GQGTDVMQSSEGAYNTQYPQTPNGITDVDYSIACGIQELKYSMTKADVTGPNDIANIKLALQGYNFGADVYFSYLEREGITSWSEESSKAFAEIASGETERSKEDPLYDTAGPWDYGDQYYPEHVLRYYHS
;
A
#
# COMPACT_ATOMS: atom_id res chain seq x y z
N GLY A 1 -8.96 5.51 -4.90
CA GLY A 1 -9.61 6.01 -6.10
C GLY A 1 -11.09 5.83 -6.12
N GLN A 2 -11.71 6.67 -6.86
CA GLN A 2 -13.13 6.67 -7.07
C GLN A 2 -13.42 6.29 -8.52
N GLY A 3 -14.66 5.90 -8.82
CA GLY A 3 -15.06 5.61 -10.17
C GLY A 3 -14.38 4.37 -10.73
N THR A 4 -13.71 4.51 -11.86
CA THR A 4 -13.14 3.38 -12.60
C THR A 4 -11.71 3.02 -12.22
N ASP A 5 -11.07 3.80 -11.35
CA ASP A 5 -9.70 3.50 -10.90
C ASP A 5 -9.74 2.58 -9.68
N VAL A 6 -10.15 1.33 -9.91
CA VAL A 6 -10.47 0.38 -8.85
C VAL A 6 -9.27 -0.05 -8.01
N MET A 7 -8.05 0.07 -8.53
CA MET A 7 -6.83 -0.29 -7.79
C MET A 7 -5.99 0.92 -7.43
N GLN A 8 -6.56 2.12 -7.55
CA GLN A 8 -5.89 3.37 -7.23
C GLN A 8 -4.52 3.50 -7.92
N SER A 9 -4.50 3.17 -9.22
CA SER A 9 -3.26 3.07 -9.98
C SER A 9 -2.94 4.31 -10.82
N SER A 10 -3.83 5.32 -10.82
CA SER A 10 -3.64 6.50 -11.66
C SER A 10 -2.34 7.24 -11.37
N GLU A 11 -1.87 7.19 -10.14
CA GLU A 11 -0.65 7.85 -9.70
C GLU A 11 0.56 6.91 -9.75
N GLY A 12 0.39 5.67 -10.18
CA GLY A 12 1.43 4.67 -10.22
C GLY A 12 2.38 4.82 -11.40
N ALA A 13 3.58 4.26 -11.25
CA ALA A 13 4.64 4.35 -12.26
C ALA A 13 4.27 3.66 -13.57
N TYR A 14 3.35 2.71 -13.53
CA TYR A 14 2.96 1.93 -14.71
C TYR A 14 1.80 2.54 -15.47
N ASN A 15 1.24 3.65 -15.00
CA ASN A 15 0.19 4.38 -15.72
C ASN A 15 0.84 5.28 -16.77
N THR A 16 0.91 4.80 -18.01
CA THR A 16 1.52 5.54 -19.12
C THR A 16 0.47 6.07 -20.13
N GLN A 17 -0.80 5.69 -20.00
CA GLN A 17 -1.85 6.05 -20.94
C GLN A 17 -2.76 7.17 -20.42
N TYR A 18 -2.80 7.37 -19.12
CA TYR A 18 -3.71 8.33 -18.48
C TYR A 18 -2.92 9.25 -17.56
N PRO A 19 -3.48 10.43 -17.22
CA PRO A 19 -2.81 11.33 -16.28
C PRO A 19 -2.55 10.66 -14.92
N GLN A 20 -1.39 10.91 -14.35
CA GLN A 20 -1.04 10.35 -13.04
C GLN A 20 -1.61 11.23 -11.93
N THR A 21 -2.92 11.30 -11.87
CA THR A 21 -3.68 12.04 -10.87
C THR A 21 -4.79 11.14 -10.36
N PRO A 22 -5.37 11.41 -9.18
CA PRO A 22 -6.50 10.62 -8.71
C PRO A 22 -7.60 10.57 -9.76
N ASN A 23 -8.12 9.36 -10.02
CA ASN A 23 -9.16 9.10 -11.02
C ASN A 23 -8.75 9.44 -12.46
N GLY A 24 -7.45 9.52 -12.75
CA GLY A 24 -6.97 9.73 -14.10
C GLY A 24 -7.17 8.54 -15.02
N ILE A 25 -7.23 7.31 -14.46
CA ILE A 25 -7.50 6.10 -15.22
C ILE A 25 -9.00 5.89 -15.33
N THR A 26 -9.52 5.86 -16.55
CA THR A 26 -10.96 5.69 -16.82
C THR A 26 -11.31 4.32 -17.37
N ASP A 27 -10.32 3.48 -17.64
CA ASP A 27 -10.50 2.11 -18.13
C ASP A 27 -10.22 1.14 -16.96
N VAL A 28 -11.23 0.35 -16.58
CA VAL A 28 -11.13 -0.57 -15.43
C VAL A 28 -10.06 -1.63 -15.67
N ASP A 29 -10.00 -2.21 -16.89
CA ASP A 29 -9.01 -3.24 -17.19
C ASP A 29 -7.59 -2.69 -17.12
N TYR A 30 -7.39 -1.47 -17.58
CA TYR A 30 -6.08 -0.83 -17.50
C TYR A 30 -5.69 -0.53 -16.05
N SER A 31 -6.64 -0.06 -15.25
CA SER A 31 -6.40 0.19 -13.82
C SER A 31 -5.98 -1.11 -13.11
N ILE A 32 -6.67 -2.21 -13.38
CA ILE A 32 -6.32 -3.51 -12.79
C ILE A 32 -4.92 -3.95 -13.23
N ALA A 33 -4.58 -3.78 -14.52
CA ALA A 33 -3.26 -4.16 -15.03
C ALA A 33 -2.14 -3.36 -14.34
N CYS A 34 -2.33 -2.04 -14.17
CA CYS A 34 -1.37 -1.20 -13.48
C CYS A 34 -1.22 -1.63 -12.01
N GLY A 35 -2.33 -1.91 -11.33
CA GLY A 35 -2.31 -2.35 -9.93
C GLY A 35 -1.61 -3.69 -9.77
N ILE A 36 -1.80 -4.63 -10.69
CA ILE A 36 -1.12 -5.93 -10.65
C ILE A 36 0.40 -5.74 -10.82
N GLN A 37 0.82 -4.87 -11.73
CA GLN A 37 2.24 -4.60 -11.94
C GLN A 37 2.87 -3.94 -10.72
N GLU A 38 2.18 -3.00 -10.09
CA GLU A 38 2.65 -2.36 -8.86
C GLU A 38 2.78 -3.36 -7.73
N LEU A 39 1.82 -4.27 -7.60
CA LEU A 39 1.89 -5.32 -6.59
C LEU A 39 3.04 -6.28 -6.86
N LYS A 40 3.25 -6.67 -8.11
CA LYS A 40 4.39 -7.51 -8.48
C LYS A 40 5.72 -6.84 -8.16
N TYR A 41 5.83 -5.55 -8.42
CA TYR A 41 7.02 -4.79 -8.10
C TYR A 41 7.27 -4.80 -6.58
N SER A 42 6.23 -4.57 -5.80
CA SER A 42 6.32 -4.60 -4.34
C SER A 42 6.72 -5.99 -3.84
N MET A 43 6.17 -7.06 -4.44
CA MET A 43 6.54 -8.43 -4.10
C MET A 43 8.02 -8.72 -4.40
N THR A 44 8.53 -8.19 -5.50
CA THR A 44 9.95 -8.32 -5.86
C THR A 44 10.82 -7.60 -4.83
N LYS A 45 10.44 -6.41 -4.43
CA LYS A 45 11.17 -5.64 -3.40
C LYS A 45 11.19 -6.36 -2.06
N ALA A 46 10.09 -7.05 -1.72
CA ALA A 46 9.97 -7.79 -0.47
C ALA A 46 10.59 -9.19 -0.52
N ASP A 47 11.11 -9.61 -1.67
CA ASP A 47 11.69 -10.94 -1.90
C ASP A 47 10.72 -12.08 -1.57
N VAL A 48 9.45 -11.92 -1.97
CA VAL A 48 8.43 -12.96 -1.77
C VAL A 48 8.81 -14.21 -2.56
N THR A 49 8.91 -15.34 -1.88
CA THR A 49 9.37 -16.59 -2.48
C THR A 49 8.25 -17.51 -2.95
N GLY A 50 7.02 -17.26 -2.51
CA GLY A 50 5.88 -18.08 -2.92
C GLY A 50 4.63 -17.71 -2.11
N PRO A 51 3.52 -18.41 -2.37
CA PRO A 51 2.23 -18.07 -1.73
C PRO A 51 2.18 -18.34 -0.24
N ASN A 52 3.12 -19.10 0.29
CA ASN A 52 3.19 -19.40 1.74
C ASN A 52 4.14 -18.47 2.49
N ASP A 53 4.82 -17.56 1.79
CA ASP A 53 5.76 -16.64 2.40
C ASP A 53 5.02 -15.43 2.97
N ILE A 54 4.22 -15.68 4.00
CA ILE A 54 3.30 -14.69 4.56
C ILE A 54 4.04 -13.47 5.12
N ALA A 55 5.17 -13.67 5.76
CA ALA A 55 5.93 -12.58 6.35
C ALA A 55 6.32 -11.54 5.29
N ASN A 56 6.87 -11.98 4.15
CA ASN A 56 7.27 -11.09 3.08
C ASN A 56 6.07 -10.58 2.27
N ILE A 57 5.00 -11.39 2.18
CA ILE A 57 3.76 -10.94 1.55
C ILE A 57 3.16 -9.75 2.30
N LYS A 58 3.20 -9.76 3.62
CA LYS A 58 2.72 -8.61 4.41
C LYS A 58 3.52 -7.33 4.08
N LEU A 59 4.83 -7.44 3.96
CA LEU A 59 5.65 -6.30 3.55
C LEU A 59 5.29 -5.83 2.14
N ALA A 60 5.09 -6.77 1.22
CA ALA A 60 4.71 -6.44 -0.16
C ALA A 60 3.36 -5.72 -0.22
N LEU A 61 2.38 -6.20 0.52
CA LEU A 61 1.06 -5.58 0.56
C LEU A 61 1.13 -4.17 1.15
N GLN A 62 1.84 -3.99 2.24
CA GLN A 62 1.99 -2.66 2.83
C GLN A 62 2.73 -1.72 1.89
N GLY A 63 3.76 -2.20 1.21
CA GLY A 63 4.48 -1.43 0.20
C GLY A 63 3.57 -1.02 -0.94
N TYR A 64 2.70 -1.92 -1.38
CA TYR A 64 1.71 -1.61 -2.41
C TYR A 64 0.78 -0.48 -1.97
N ASN A 65 0.33 -0.52 -0.72
CA ASN A 65 -0.59 0.51 -0.19
C ASN A 65 0.10 1.85 0.02
N PHE A 66 1.32 1.85 0.54
CA PHE A 66 2.04 3.08 0.89
C PHE A 66 2.87 3.67 -0.26
N GLY A 67 3.16 2.91 -1.29
CA GLY A 67 4.14 3.26 -2.30
C GLY A 67 5.43 2.48 -2.06
N ALA A 68 5.75 1.54 -2.97
CA ALA A 68 6.82 0.56 -2.72
C ALA A 68 8.19 1.21 -2.52
N ASP A 69 8.56 2.15 -3.39
CA ASP A 69 9.92 2.73 -3.33
C ASP A 69 10.18 3.44 -2.00
N VAL A 70 9.25 4.27 -1.56
CA VAL A 70 9.42 5.04 -0.32
C VAL A 70 9.34 4.14 0.91
N TYR A 71 8.44 3.16 0.87
CA TYR A 71 8.26 2.25 2.00
C TYR A 71 9.47 1.33 2.17
N PHE A 72 9.95 0.70 1.09
CA PHE A 72 11.09 -0.21 1.18
C PHE A 72 12.40 0.53 1.47
N SER A 73 12.55 1.78 1.01
CA SER A 73 13.67 2.61 1.40
C SER A 73 13.67 2.90 2.90
N TYR A 74 12.49 3.16 3.45
CA TYR A 74 12.32 3.36 4.89
C TYR A 74 12.70 2.09 5.67
N LEU A 75 12.21 0.94 5.24
CA LEU A 75 12.52 -0.33 5.91
C LEU A 75 14.03 -0.61 5.91
N GLU A 76 14.69 -0.38 4.79
CA GLU A 76 16.12 -0.60 4.66
C GLU A 76 16.90 0.35 5.57
N ARG A 77 16.54 1.63 5.57
CA ARG A 77 17.19 2.64 6.41
C ARG A 77 17.06 2.33 7.90
N GLU A 78 15.88 1.83 8.31
CA GLU A 78 15.59 1.53 9.72
C GLU A 78 15.97 0.11 10.13
N GLY A 79 16.42 -0.73 9.19
CA GLY A 79 16.78 -2.12 9.47
C GLY A 79 15.58 -2.99 9.82
N ILE A 80 14.41 -2.67 9.28
CA ILE A 80 13.18 -3.42 9.55
C ILE A 80 13.04 -4.54 8.52
N THR A 81 12.91 -5.77 9.00
CA THR A 81 12.86 -6.97 8.13
C THR A 81 11.52 -7.70 8.19
N SER A 82 10.58 -7.24 9.01
CA SER A 82 9.26 -7.86 9.09
C SER A 82 8.20 -6.77 9.29
N TRP A 83 6.99 -7.09 8.85
CA TRP A 83 5.86 -6.17 9.00
C TRP A 83 5.37 -6.14 10.44
N SER A 84 4.99 -4.96 10.93
CA SER A 84 4.31 -4.80 12.21
C SER A 84 3.40 -3.57 12.13
N GLU A 85 2.37 -3.54 12.96
CA GLU A 85 1.52 -2.35 13.06
C GLU A 85 2.34 -1.14 13.49
N GLU A 86 3.26 -1.33 14.42
CA GLU A 86 4.11 -0.23 14.93
C GLU A 86 4.94 0.39 13.82
N SER A 87 5.60 -0.43 12.99
CA SER A 87 6.41 0.09 11.89
C SER A 87 5.56 0.77 10.83
N SER A 88 4.39 0.23 10.54
CA SER A 88 3.47 0.84 9.57
C SER A 88 2.95 2.19 10.05
N LYS A 89 2.60 2.29 11.31
CA LYS A 89 2.18 3.57 11.91
C LYS A 89 3.33 4.57 11.94
N ALA A 90 4.52 4.14 12.29
CA ALA A 90 5.69 5.02 12.31
C ALA A 90 5.99 5.58 10.91
N PHE A 91 5.92 4.73 9.88
CA PHE A 91 6.08 5.18 8.50
C PHE A 91 4.99 6.20 8.13
N ALA A 92 3.73 5.88 8.44
CA ALA A 92 2.60 6.75 8.10
C ALA A 92 2.67 8.10 8.81
N GLU A 93 3.16 8.12 10.04
CA GLU A 93 3.38 9.37 10.76
C GLU A 93 4.33 10.28 10.00
N ILE A 94 5.46 9.73 9.55
CA ILE A 94 6.46 10.49 8.79
C ILE A 94 5.89 10.89 7.43
N ALA A 95 5.28 9.94 6.72
CA ALA A 95 4.79 10.17 5.36
C ALA A 95 3.64 11.18 5.31
N SER A 96 2.83 11.25 6.36
CA SER A 96 1.74 12.22 6.45
C SER A 96 2.22 13.59 6.93
N GLY A 97 3.51 13.76 7.22
CA GLY A 97 4.03 14.97 7.84
C GLY A 97 3.52 15.16 9.26
N GLU A 98 3.38 14.07 10.00
CA GLU A 98 2.85 14.04 11.36
C GLU A 98 1.39 14.52 11.44
N THR A 99 0.63 14.30 10.35
CA THR A 99 -0.78 14.70 10.30
C THR A 99 -1.66 13.57 10.83
N GLU A 100 -2.35 13.83 11.93
CA GLU A 100 -3.26 12.88 12.55
C GLU A 100 -4.67 13.06 11.99
N ARG A 101 -5.39 11.94 11.77
CA ARG A 101 -6.79 11.97 11.36
C ARG A 101 -7.66 12.46 12.50
N SER A 102 -8.79 13.09 12.16
CA SER A 102 -9.81 13.41 13.16
C SER A 102 -10.34 12.12 13.80
N LYS A 103 -10.62 12.16 15.10
CA LYS A 103 -11.18 10.99 15.79
C LYS A 103 -12.58 10.63 15.30
N GLU A 104 -13.27 11.57 14.65
CA GLU A 104 -14.57 11.31 14.03
C GLU A 104 -14.43 10.69 12.62
N ASP A 105 -13.21 10.68 12.05
CA ASP A 105 -12.97 10.06 10.75
C ASP A 105 -13.09 8.54 10.89
N PRO A 106 -13.95 7.88 10.09
CA PRO A 106 -14.07 6.42 10.16
C PRO A 106 -12.74 5.70 9.95
N LEU A 107 -11.81 6.30 9.22
CA LEU A 107 -10.50 5.70 8.95
C LEU A 107 -9.57 5.77 10.16
N TYR A 108 -9.87 6.61 11.17
CA TYR A 108 -9.04 6.69 12.37
C TYR A 108 -8.86 5.32 13.03
N ASP A 109 -9.97 4.59 13.19
CA ASP A 109 -9.95 3.28 13.84
C ASP A 109 -9.69 2.14 12.84
N THR A 110 -10.10 2.29 11.58
CA THR A 110 -10.05 1.19 10.60
C THR A 110 -8.77 1.15 9.79
N ALA A 111 -8.12 2.29 9.56
CA ALA A 111 -6.90 2.38 8.75
C ALA A 111 -5.73 2.98 9.51
N GLY A 112 -5.92 3.37 10.76
CA GLY A 112 -4.90 3.93 11.61
C GLY A 112 -5.04 5.43 11.83
N PRO A 113 -4.37 5.97 12.88
CA PRO A 113 -4.55 7.37 13.28
C PRO A 113 -3.91 8.37 12.35
N TRP A 114 -2.93 7.98 11.55
CA TRP A 114 -2.19 8.92 10.71
C TRP A 114 -2.86 9.06 9.35
N ASP A 115 -2.85 10.27 8.82
CA ASP A 115 -3.53 10.57 7.54
C ASP A 115 -2.68 10.13 6.35
N TYR A 116 -2.43 8.82 6.27
CA TYR A 116 -1.65 8.23 5.19
C TYR A 116 -1.98 6.75 5.05
N GLY A 117 -2.61 6.38 3.95
CA GLY A 117 -2.87 5.00 3.59
C GLY A 117 -3.62 4.20 4.63
N ASP A 118 -3.43 2.90 4.59
CA ASP A 118 -4.00 1.95 5.56
C ASP A 118 -2.85 1.29 6.33
N GLN A 119 -2.65 1.70 7.58
CA GLN A 119 -1.58 1.18 8.41
C GLN A 119 -1.79 -0.27 8.83
N TYR A 120 -2.95 -0.85 8.53
CA TYR A 120 -3.30 -2.24 8.81
C TYR A 120 -3.55 -3.03 7.52
N TYR A 121 -3.09 -2.54 6.38
CA TYR A 121 -3.45 -3.07 5.07
C TYR A 121 -3.23 -4.58 4.93
N PRO A 122 -2.07 -5.14 5.29
CA PRO A 122 -1.87 -6.59 5.18
C PRO A 122 -2.88 -7.40 5.98
N GLU A 123 -3.23 -6.94 7.17
CA GLU A 123 -4.23 -7.63 7.99
C GLU A 123 -5.61 -7.57 7.36
N HIS A 124 -5.98 -6.42 6.77
CA HIS A 124 -7.25 -6.27 6.09
C HIS A 124 -7.36 -7.19 4.87
N VAL A 125 -6.30 -7.31 4.10
CA VAL A 125 -6.28 -8.16 2.92
C VAL A 125 -6.27 -9.63 3.32
N LEU A 126 -5.35 -10.02 4.20
CA LEU A 126 -5.11 -11.44 4.49
C LEU A 126 -6.23 -12.10 5.30
N ARG A 127 -7.06 -11.33 5.98
CA ARG A 127 -8.18 -11.93 6.72
C ARG A 127 -9.21 -12.59 5.80
N TYR A 128 -9.19 -12.28 4.51
CA TYR A 128 -10.07 -12.94 3.53
C TYR A 128 -9.46 -14.21 2.95
N TYR A 129 -8.22 -14.50 3.30
CA TYR A 129 -7.54 -15.71 2.83
C TYR A 129 -7.46 -16.72 3.96
N HIS A 130 -7.96 -17.92 3.69
CA HIS A 130 -7.89 -19.03 4.64
C HIS A 130 -6.85 -20.00 4.13
N SER A 131 -5.85 -20.21 4.91
CA SER A 131 -4.79 -21.16 4.58
C SER A 131 -5.25 -22.58 4.77
#